data_1568eb45a4737f8f8ab8e16e39a33bf0
#
_entry.id   1568eb45a4737f8f8ab8e16e39a33bf0
#
_cell.length_a   1.000
_cell.length_b   1.000
_cell.length_c   1.000
_cell.angle_alpha   90.00
_cell.angle_beta   90.00
_cell.angle_gamma   90.00
#
_symmetry.space_group_name_H-M   'P 1'
#
loop_
_entity.id
_entity.type
_entity.pdbx_description
1 polymer ?
#
loop_
_entity_poly.entity_id
_entity_poly.type
_entity_poly.pdbx_seq_one_letter_code
_entity_poly.pdbx_strand_id
1 'polypeptide(L)'
;MIKSFNNKLKKKVLIIGHAGYVGTVLVDHLKKKYFTFGIDANWFNENVLHQNTKKDFQPHKSLSQDIRKININRLNFIPDAIIYLAAISNDPMGNKFAKITHEINTSFCLKVAKQAKKMGVSKFIFASSCSIYGSAGNSKKKENHKIQPLTDYAKSKVNSEIKLKKLSSNNFKVISLRFATAAGYSPKLRLDLVFNDFVANSITNKKILILSDGKPWRPLIHVKDMARSINWAIEFISLKNFIAINVGSDKWTFTIKKLANIVAKTMGGVKVEVNKNSQPDKRSYTVDFSLFKELCKKYQPKEDLEKSIKLLSKKMLGSKANFKDFRNSEKFIRLKTLIHLQSKKKLNKNLYWKI
;
A
#
# COMPACT_ATOMS: atom_id res chain seq x y z
N MET A 1 -11.70 42.31 -22.36
CA MET A 1 -11.64 41.50 -21.12
C MET A 1 -10.55 40.44 -21.29
N ILE A 2 -9.38 40.68 -20.76
CA ILE A 2 -8.24 39.76 -20.81
C ILE A 2 -8.46 38.73 -19.69
N LYS A 3 -8.82 37.49 -20.04
CA LYS A 3 -8.82 36.38 -19.09
C LYS A 3 -7.36 36.11 -18.71
N SER A 4 -6.96 36.57 -17.53
CA SER A 4 -5.69 36.20 -16.93
C SER A 4 -5.72 34.67 -16.64
N PHE A 5 -5.11 33.89 -17.51
CA PHE A 5 -4.76 32.52 -17.22
C PHE A 5 -3.71 32.55 -16.09
N ASN A 6 -4.16 32.39 -14.86
CA ASN A 6 -3.30 32.13 -13.72
C ASN A 6 -2.71 30.72 -13.91
N ASN A 7 -1.64 30.60 -14.68
CA ASN A 7 -0.87 29.39 -14.90
C ASN A 7 -0.01 29.11 -13.66
N LYS A 8 -0.69 28.86 -12.52
CA LYS A 8 0.00 28.42 -11.30
C LYS A 8 0.68 27.09 -11.63
N LEU A 9 2.00 27.09 -11.76
CA LEU A 9 2.80 25.89 -12.03
C LEU A 9 2.38 24.78 -11.05
N LYS A 10 1.95 23.64 -11.59
CA LYS A 10 1.51 22.49 -10.78
C LYS A 10 2.65 22.04 -9.87
N LYS A 11 2.38 21.85 -8.58
CA LYS A 11 3.33 21.22 -7.65
C LYS A 11 3.82 19.89 -8.21
N LYS A 12 5.12 19.62 -8.04
CA LYS A 12 5.80 18.42 -8.53
C LYS A 12 5.86 17.38 -7.42
N VAL A 13 5.34 16.19 -7.68
CA VAL A 13 5.29 15.10 -6.71
C VAL A 13 6.06 13.90 -7.25
N LEU A 14 7.06 13.45 -6.48
CA LEU A 14 7.80 12.22 -6.77
C LEU A 14 7.14 11.04 -6.05
N ILE A 15 6.77 9.99 -6.80
CA ILE A 15 6.13 8.78 -6.28
C ILE A 15 7.08 7.59 -6.48
N ILE A 16 7.66 7.10 -5.42
CA ILE A 16 8.55 5.94 -5.43
C ILE A 16 7.71 4.70 -5.11
N GLY A 17 7.64 3.75 -6.05
CA GLY A 17 6.70 2.63 -6.01
C GLY A 17 5.38 2.92 -6.74
N HIS A 18 5.42 3.79 -7.77
CA HIS A 18 4.23 4.23 -8.50
C HIS A 18 3.52 3.13 -9.27
N ALA A 19 4.23 2.10 -9.72
CA ALA A 19 3.69 1.01 -10.53
C ALA A 19 3.15 -0.16 -9.68
N GLY A 20 3.10 -0.01 -8.35
CA GLY A 20 2.53 -0.98 -7.42
C GLY A 20 1.00 -0.89 -7.28
N TYR A 21 0.42 -1.72 -6.38
CA TYR A 21 -1.03 -1.78 -6.09
C TYR A 21 -1.60 -0.43 -5.63
N VAL A 22 -0.96 0.22 -4.66
CA VAL A 22 -1.36 1.54 -4.18
C VAL A 22 -0.94 2.63 -5.17
N GLY A 23 0.28 2.52 -5.71
CA GLY A 23 0.88 3.54 -6.56
C GLY A 23 0.08 3.85 -7.81
N THR A 24 -0.45 2.84 -8.50
CA THR A 24 -1.27 3.03 -9.72
C THR A 24 -2.57 3.79 -9.45
N VAL A 25 -3.25 3.51 -8.34
CA VAL A 25 -4.46 4.22 -7.91
C VAL A 25 -4.12 5.64 -7.46
N LEU A 26 -2.99 5.81 -6.79
CA LEU A 26 -2.50 7.12 -6.36
C LEU A 26 -2.15 8.02 -7.55
N VAL A 27 -1.46 7.49 -8.56
CA VAL A 27 -1.13 8.24 -9.78
C VAL A 27 -2.38 8.75 -10.46
N ASP A 28 -3.39 7.90 -10.66
CA ASP A 28 -4.67 8.31 -11.24
C ASP A 28 -5.36 9.40 -10.42
N HIS A 29 -5.30 9.30 -9.08
CA HIS A 29 -5.87 10.29 -8.18
C HIS A 29 -5.15 11.65 -8.23
N LEU A 30 -3.82 11.65 -8.38
CA LEU A 30 -3.00 12.86 -8.25
C LEU A 30 -2.72 13.58 -9.59
N LYS A 31 -2.64 12.86 -10.71
CA LYS A 31 -2.15 13.41 -12.01
C LYS A 31 -2.96 14.60 -12.54
N LYS A 32 -4.24 14.73 -12.14
CA LYS A 32 -5.06 15.88 -12.54
C LYS A 32 -4.62 17.17 -11.83
N LYS A 33 -4.13 17.05 -10.58
CA LYS A 33 -3.81 18.21 -9.72
C LYS A 33 -2.32 18.53 -9.66
N TYR A 34 -1.46 17.51 -9.74
CA TYR A 34 -0.01 17.61 -9.59
C TYR A 34 0.71 17.17 -10.86
N PHE A 35 1.92 17.68 -11.08
CA PHE A 35 2.86 17.03 -11.97
C PHE A 35 3.46 15.83 -11.24
N THR A 36 3.22 14.64 -11.74
CA THR A 36 3.65 13.39 -11.12
C THR A 36 4.85 12.79 -11.84
N PHE A 37 5.89 12.46 -11.10
CA PHE A 37 7.04 11.69 -11.55
C PHE A 37 7.12 10.38 -10.79
N GLY A 38 7.23 9.25 -11.48
CA GLY A 38 7.25 7.91 -10.89
C GLY A 38 8.61 7.24 -10.96
N ILE A 39 9.00 6.51 -9.91
CA ILE A 39 10.16 5.60 -9.94
C ILE A 39 9.69 4.24 -9.43
N ASP A 40 9.99 3.17 -10.18
CA ASP A 40 9.64 1.80 -9.80
C ASP A 40 10.61 0.80 -10.42
N ALA A 41 10.90 -0.29 -9.73
CA ALA A 41 11.67 -1.41 -10.26
C ALA A 41 10.90 -2.24 -11.29
N ASN A 42 9.59 -2.03 -11.40
CA ASN A 42 8.68 -2.71 -12.33
C ASN A 42 8.66 -4.25 -12.22
N TRP A 43 8.96 -4.80 -11.03
CA TRP A 43 8.88 -6.26 -10.81
C TRP A 43 7.50 -6.85 -11.11
N PHE A 44 6.46 -6.03 -10.94
CA PHE A 44 5.06 -6.44 -11.11
C PHE A 44 4.43 -5.82 -12.37
N ASN A 45 5.24 -5.53 -13.39
CA ASN A 45 4.75 -4.85 -14.60
C ASN A 45 3.69 -5.67 -15.33
N GLU A 46 3.85 -6.99 -15.37
CA GLU A 46 2.91 -7.90 -16.02
C GLU A 46 1.67 -8.25 -15.19
N ASN A 47 1.65 -7.83 -13.90
CA ASN A 47 0.55 -8.11 -12.98
C ASN A 47 -0.63 -7.13 -13.18
N VAL A 48 -1.06 -6.89 -14.41
CA VAL A 48 -2.17 -6.00 -14.77
C VAL A 48 -3.40 -6.83 -15.07
N LEU A 49 -4.54 -6.43 -14.49
CA LEU A 49 -5.80 -7.13 -14.72
C LEU A 49 -6.34 -6.89 -16.14
N HIS A 50 -6.30 -5.63 -16.60
CA HIS A 50 -6.77 -5.23 -17.93
C HIS A 50 -5.64 -4.51 -18.68
N GLN A 51 -5.19 -5.06 -19.79
CA GLN A 51 -4.05 -4.51 -20.56
C GLN A 51 -4.34 -3.11 -21.14
N ASN A 52 -5.56 -2.87 -21.58
CA ASN A 52 -5.95 -1.61 -22.24
C ASN A 52 -5.95 -0.39 -21.32
N THR A 53 -5.83 -0.57 -20.00
CA THR A 53 -5.85 0.53 -19.01
C THR A 53 -4.46 1.01 -18.59
N LYS A 54 -3.37 0.52 -19.20
CA LYS A 54 -1.99 0.89 -18.81
C LYS A 54 -1.75 2.40 -18.87
N LYS A 55 -2.30 3.11 -19.86
CA LYS A 55 -2.14 4.57 -20.00
C LYS A 55 -2.80 5.37 -18.88
N ASP A 56 -3.89 4.85 -18.31
CA ASP A 56 -4.71 5.60 -17.35
C ASP A 56 -4.02 5.85 -16.01
N PHE A 57 -3.11 4.96 -15.61
CA PHE A 57 -2.41 5.03 -14.33
C PHE A 57 -0.90 5.28 -14.45
N GLN A 58 -0.45 5.79 -15.61
CA GLN A 58 0.93 6.25 -15.77
C GLN A 58 1.09 7.68 -15.23
N PRO A 59 2.18 8.00 -14.52
CA PRO A 59 2.52 9.36 -14.15
C PRO A 59 2.90 10.17 -15.39
N HIS A 60 3.02 11.50 -15.27
CA HIS A 60 3.44 12.36 -16.37
C HIS A 60 4.84 11.99 -16.89
N LYS A 61 5.75 11.62 -16.00
CA LYS A 61 7.05 11.05 -16.33
C LYS A 61 7.37 9.90 -15.38
N SER A 62 8.12 8.91 -15.84
CA SER A 62 8.57 7.79 -15.01
C SER A 62 9.95 7.29 -15.37
N LEU A 63 10.61 6.70 -14.39
CA LEU A 63 11.88 6.02 -14.52
C LEU A 63 11.71 4.56 -14.04
N SER A 64 12.01 3.62 -14.95
CA SER A 64 12.06 2.19 -14.61
C SER A 64 13.41 1.88 -14.00
N GLN A 65 13.51 1.96 -12.68
CA GLN A 65 14.77 1.71 -11.99
C GLN A 65 14.52 1.23 -10.56
N ASP A 66 15.36 0.30 -10.11
CA ASP A 66 15.39 -0.14 -8.73
C ASP A 66 15.85 1.00 -7.83
N ILE A 67 15.10 1.27 -6.75
CA ILE A 67 15.39 2.34 -5.80
C ILE A 67 16.77 2.20 -5.17
N ARG A 68 17.30 0.98 -5.08
CA ARG A 68 18.63 0.72 -4.53
C ARG A 68 19.78 1.25 -5.41
N LYS A 69 19.50 1.47 -6.71
CA LYS A 69 20.46 2.00 -7.68
C LYS A 69 20.27 3.49 -7.98
N ILE A 70 19.23 4.13 -7.38
CA ILE A 70 18.91 5.51 -7.72
C ILE A 70 19.67 6.52 -6.87
N ASN A 71 19.96 7.65 -7.51
CA ASN A 71 20.39 8.89 -6.86
C ASN A 71 19.41 10.00 -7.28
N ILE A 72 18.49 10.39 -6.38
CA ILE A 72 17.49 11.41 -6.70
C ILE A 72 18.08 12.82 -6.85
N ASN A 73 19.33 13.08 -6.42
CA ASN A 73 20.01 14.33 -6.70
C ASN A 73 20.27 14.56 -8.20
N ARG A 74 20.18 13.50 -9.02
CA ARG A 74 20.31 13.59 -10.48
C ARG A 74 19.01 13.93 -11.20
N LEU A 75 17.91 14.13 -10.47
CA LEU A 75 16.69 14.65 -11.06
C LEU A 75 16.90 16.13 -11.44
N ASN A 76 16.45 16.51 -12.63
CA ASN A 76 16.56 17.88 -13.12
C ASN A 76 15.48 18.82 -12.55
N PHE A 77 14.90 18.48 -11.41
CA PHE A 77 13.91 19.28 -10.69
C PHE A 77 13.91 18.90 -9.20
N ILE A 78 13.43 19.82 -8.37
CA ILE A 78 13.20 19.58 -6.94
C ILE A 78 11.72 19.26 -6.76
N PRO A 79 11.34 18.07 -6.21
CA PRO A 79 9.95 17.78 -5.88
C PRO A 79 9.46 18.61 -4.69
N ASP A 80 8.22 19.09 -4.73
CA ASP A 80 7.55 19.72 -3.58
C ASP A 80 7.25 18.68 -2.48
N ALA A 81 6.99 17.44 -2.89
CA ALA A 81 6.79 16.32 -1.97
C ALA A 81 7.30 15.00 -2.57
N ILE A 82 7.81 14.14 -1.71
CA ILE A 82 8.16 12.75 -2.06
C ILE A 82 7.23 11.81 -1.32
N ILE A 83 6.66 10.85 -2.05
CA ILE A 83 5.82 9.78 -1.52
C ILE A 83 6.59 8.46 -1.66
N TYR A 84 6.92 7.83 -0.54
CA TYR A 84 7.66 6.58 -0.52
C TYR A 84 6.73 5.40 -0.27
N LEU A 85 6.32 4.72 -1.36
CA LEU A 85 5.49 3.51 -1.36
C LEU A 85 6.30 2.24 -1.64
N ALA A 86 7.50 2.36 -2.22
CA ALA A 86 8.33 1.21 -2.56
C ALA A 86 8.62 0.36 -1.33
N ALA A 87 8.26 -0.91 -1.38
CA ALA A 87 8.45 -1.83 -0.27
C ALA A 87 8.35 -3.29 -0.73
N ILE A 88 9.04 -4.18 -0.04
CA ILE A 88 8.58 -5.54 0.16
C ILE A 88 7.40 -5.43 1.13
N SER A 89 6.18 -5.68 0.66
CA SER A 89 4.97 -5.05 1.20
C SER A 89 3.99 -5.98 1.93
N ASN A 90 4.41 -7.19 2.29
CA ASN A 90 3.65 -8.09 3.15
C ASN A 90 4.57 -9.03 3.92
N ASP A 91 4.00 -9.71 4.92
CA ASP A 91 4.75 -10.58 5.81
C ASP A 91 5.36 -11.80 5.10
N PRO A 92 4.65 -12.54 4.20
CA PRO A 92 5.26 -13.66 3.49
C PRO A 92 6.48 -13.28 2.65
N MET A 93 6.43 -12.14 1.92
CA MET A 93 7.60 -11.65 1.19
C MET A 93 8.69 -11.16 2.16
N GLY A 94 8.29 -10.47 3.23
CA GLY A 94 9.22 -9.98 4.26
C GLY A 94 10.04 -11.09 4.88
N ASN A 95 9.40 -12.19 5.26
CA ASN A 95 10.06 -13.35 5.84
C ASN A 95 10.98 -14.07 4.81
N LYS A 96 10.51 -14.23 3.56
CA LYS A 96 11.31 -14.87 2.50
C LYS A 96 12.54 -14.05 2.10
N PHE A 97 12.42 -12.72 2.10
CA PHE A 97 13.43 -11.78 1.63
C PHE A 97 13.82 -10.77 2.73
N ALA A 98 14.09 -11.22 3.96
CA ALA A 98 14.31 -10.38 5.13
C ALA A 98 15.38 -9.30 4.92
N LYS A 99 16.55 -9.68 4.38
CA LYS A 99 17.64 -8.75 4.06
C LYS A 99 17.20 -7.68 3.07
N ILE A 100 16.57 -8.09 1.97
CA ILE A 100 16.11 -7.17 0.91
C ILE A 100 14.98 -6.28 1.44
N THR A 101 14.14 -6.80 2.33
CA THR A 101 13.10 -6.04 3.03
C THR A 101 13.71 -4.91 3.85
N HIS A 102 14.73 -5.20 4.64
CA HIS A 102 15.46 -4.17 5.39
C HIS A 102 16.15 -3.17 4.45
N GLU A 103 16.77 -3.63 3.39
CA GLU A 103 17.42 -2.75 2.40
C GLU A 103 16.42 -1.76 1.80
N ILE A 104 15.36 -2.24 1.15
CA ILE A 104 14.40 -1.41 0.41
C ILE A 104 13.55 -0.56 1.37
N ASN A 105 12.97 -1.20 2.38
CA ASN A 105 12.01 -0.53 3.25
C ASN A 105 12.68 0.45 4.21
N THR A 106 13.93 0.18 4.64
CA THR A 106 14.61 1.00 5.66
C THR A 106 15.82 1.73 5.10
N SER A 107 16.86 1.03 4.63
CA SER A 107 18.14 1.64 4.29
C SER A 107 18.02 2.61 3.12
N PHE A 108 17.38 2.18 2.03
CA PHE A 108 17.20 3.02 0.85
C PHE A 108 16.10 4.06 1.02
N CYS A 109 15.06 3.79 1.80
CA CYS A 109 14.10 4.81 2.22
C CYS A 109 14.82 5.98 2.91
N LEU A 110 15.68 5.66 3.87
CA LEU A 110 16.46 6.69 4.58
C LEU A 110 17.46 7.40 3.69
N LYS A 111 18.14 6.69 2.76
CA LYS A 111 19.04 7.29 1.76
C LYS A 111 18.29 8.32 0.91
N VAL A 112 17.13 7.96 0.39
CA VAL A 112 16.28 8.87 -0.40
C VAL A 112 15.83 10.06 0.45
N ALA A 113 15.40 9.84 1.70
CA ALA A 113 14.99 10.93 2.58
C ALA A 113 16.14 11.90 2.90
N LYS A 114 17.36 11.40 3.10
CA LYS A 114 18.57 12.24 3.27
C LYS A 114 18.88 13.08 2.02
N GLN A 115 18.81 12.46 0.84
CA GLN A 115 18.98 13.16 -0.43
C GLN A 115 17.88 14.22 -0.62
N ALA A 116 16.62 13.87 -0.35
CA ALA A 116 15.50 14.80 -0.43
C ALA A 116 15.69 16.03 0.46
N LYS A 117 16.10 15.82 1.71
CA LYS A 117 16.41 16.92 2.66
C LYS A 117 17.53 17.81 2.12
N LYS A 118 18.61 17.23 1.59
CA LYS A 118 19.74 17.99 0.99
C LYS A 118 19.32 18.79 -0.24
N MET A 119 18.38 18.27 -1.04
CA MET A 119 17.81 18.96 -2.21
C MET A 119 16.84 20.10 -1.86
N GLY A 120 16.47 20.28 -0.59
CA GLY A 120 15.47 21.26 -0.19
C GLY A 120 14.01 20.81 -0.36
N VAL A 121 13.75 19.52 -0.54
CA VAL A 121 12.38 18.98 -0.51
C VAL A 121 11.76 19.25 0.85
N SER A 122 10.58 19.88 0.87
CA SER A 122 9.95 20.28 2.12
C SER A 122 9.16 19.16 2.82
N LYS A 123 8.73 18.13 2.07
CA LYS A 123 7.78 17.13 2.57
C LYS A 123 8.11 15.71 2.12
N PHE A 124 8.20 14.79 3.09
CA PHE A 124 8.39 13.36 2.85
C PHE A 124 7.23 12.56 3.45
N ILE A 125 6.47 11.85 2.61
CA ILE A 125 5.32 11.05 3.00
C ILE A 125 5.72 9.57 2.94
N PHE A 126 5.69 8.91 4.10
CA PHE A 126 6.09 7.51 4.24
C PHE A 126 4.88 6.61 4.43
N ALA A 127 4.74 5.60 3.58
CA ALA A 127 3.74 4.55 3.75
C ALA A 127 4.21 3.55 4.82
N SER A 128 3.78 3.77 6.06
CA SER A 128 3.91 2.83 7.16
C SER A 128 2.71 1.87 7.23
N SER A 129 2.54 1.13 8.30
CA SER A 129 1.51 0.10 8.43
C SER A 129 1.06 -0.09 9.87
N CYS A 130 -0.22 -0.34 10.09
CA CYS A 130 -0.75 -0.76 11.39
C CYS A 130 -0.24 -2.15 11.84
N SER A 131 0.38 -2.93 10.95
CA SER A 131 1.03 -4.20 11.33
C SER A 131 2.13 -4.05 12.38
N ILE A 132 2.64 -2.83 12.59
CA ILE A 132 3.61 -2.51 13.66
C ILE A 132 3.07 -2.78 15.06
N TYR A 133 1.75 -2.82 15.24
CA TYR A 133 1.12 -3.13 16.53
C TYR A 133 1.11 -4.62 16.88
N GLY A 134 1.31 -5.50 15.90
CA GLY A 134 1.49 -6.94 16.07
C GLY A 134 0.29 -7.63 16.70
N SER A 135 0.43 -8.14 17.93
CA SER A 135 -0.66 -8.68 18.76
C SER A 135 -1.05 -7.64 19.79
N ALA A 136 -2.21 -7.03 19.63
CA ALA A 136 -2.56 -5.83 20.38
C ALA A 136 -3.50 -6.06 21.58
N GLY A 137 -3.92 -7.30 21.84
CA GLY A 137 -4.95 -7.59 22.85
C GLY A 137 -6.29 -6.94 22.47
N ASN A 138 -7.13 -6.65 23.46
CA ASN A 138 -8.50 -6.14 23.25
C ASN A 138 -8.60 -4.62 23.11
N SER A 139 -7.54 -3.85 23.35
CA SER A 139 -7.57 -2.39 23.28
C SER A 139 -7.23 -1.84 21.90
N LYS A 140 -7.98 -0.83 21.44
CA LYS A 140 -7.65 -0.09 20.21
C LYS A 140 -6.31 0.61 20.35
N LYS A 141 -5.41 0.43 19.40
CA LYS A 141 -4.06 1.02 19.41
C LYS A 141 -4.08 2.44 18.85
N LYS A 142 -3.65 3.40 19.67
CA LYS A 142 -3.37 4.77 19.29
C LYS A 142 -1.91 4.93 18.86
N GLU A 143 -1.59 6.07 18.25
CA GLU A 143 -0.26 6.35 17.69
C GLU A 143 0.86 6.36 18.74
N ASN A 144 0.55 6.70 19.97
CA ASN A 144 1.48 6.74 21.12
C ASN A 144 1.58 5.41 21.91
N HIS A 145 0.76 4.40 21.55
CA HIS A 145 0.82 3.11 22.24
C HIS A 145 2.06 2.31 21.84
N LYS A 146 2.44 1.37 22.72
CA LYS A 146 3.57 0.45 22.51
C LYS A 146 3.43 -0.31 21.18
N ILE A 147 4.51 -0.31 20.41
CA ILE A 147 4.66 -1.00 19.13
C ILE A 147 5.28 -2.37 19.37
N GLN A 148 4.74 -3.44 18.76
CA GLN A 148 5.18 -4.82 18.94
C GLN A 148 5.24 -5.56 17.58
N PRO A 149 6.17 -5.19 16.68
CA PRO A 149 6.24 -5.77 15.34
C PRO A 149 6.65 -7.24 15.40
N LEU A 150 5.83 -8.12 14.80
CA LEU A 150 6.05 -9.58 14.83
C LEU A 150 6.82 -10.09 13.60
N THR A 151 6.85 -9.34 12.50
CA THR A 151 7.40 -9.78 11.21
C THR A 151 8.49 -8.85 10.72
N ASP A 152 9.36 -9.33 9.81
CA ASP A 152 10.43 -8.50 9.24
C ASP A 152 9.88 -7.29 8.48
N TYR A 153 8.72 -7.45 7.82
CA TYR A 153 8.01 -6.33 7.22
C TYR A 153 7.62 -5.28 8.27
N ALA A 154 6.95 -5.68 9.35
CA ALA A 154 6.54 -4.76 10.42
C ALA A 154 7.75 -4.10 11.11
N LYS A 155 8.81 -4.87 11.41
CA LYS A 155 10.08 -4.36 11.97
C LYS A 155 10.71 -3.32 11.04
N SER A 156 10.71 -3.56 9.72
CA SER A 156 11.26 -2.61 8.75
C SER A 156 10.50 -1.28 8.75
N LYS A 157 9.18 -1.29 8.93
CA LYS A 157 8.36 -0.07 9.02
C LYS A 157 8.67 0.73 10.28
N VAL A 158 8.79 0.05 11.43
CA VAL A 158 9.18 0.68 12.71
C VAL A 158 10.57 1.33 12.60
N ASN A 159 11.56 0.59 12.09
CA ASN A 159 12.92 1.09 11.93
C ASN A 159 12.97 2.32 11.02
N SER A 160 12.14 2.34 9.98
CA SER A 160 12.04 3.50 9.07
C SER A 160 11.43 4.71 9.77
N GLU A 161 10.33 4.54 10.52
CA GLU A 161 9.71 5.63 11.28
C GLU A 161 10.70 6.27 12.27
N ILE A 162 11.44 5.44 13.04
CA ILE A 162 12.44 5.91 14.02
C ILE A 162 13.52 6.75 13.33
N LYS A 163 14.07 6.25 12.22
CA LYS A 163 15.16 6.94 11.51
C LYS A 163 14.65 8.20 10.79
N LEU A 164 13.47 8.17 10.21
CA LEU A 164 12.83 9.32 9.55
C LEU A 164 12.47 10.41 10.58
N LYS A 165 12.01 10.05 11.78
CA LYS A 165 11.77 10.98 12.89
C LYS A 165 13.05 11.74 13.26
N LYS A 166 14.18 11.03 13.37
CA LYS A 166 15.50 11.67 13.66
C LYS A 166 15.97 12.60 12.53
N LEU A 167 15.57 12.31 11.28
CA LEU A 167 15.96 13.12 10.12
C LEU A 167 15.09 14.35 9.92
N SER A 168 13.85 14.34 10.42
CA SER A 168 12.90 15.43 10.24
C SER A 168 13.37 16.74 10.88
N SER A 169 12.96 17.87 10.32
CA SER A 169 13.31 19.21 10.79
C SER A 169 12.26 20.24 10.35
N ASN A 170 12.43 21.49 10.74
CA ASN A 170 11.51 22.58 10.35
C ASN A 170 11.34 22.69 8.84
N ASN A 171 12.41 22.49 8.07
CA ASN A 171 12.42 22.59 6.61
C ASN A 171 12.24 21.24 5.91
N PHE A 172 12.10 20.12 6.67
CA PHE A 172 11.89 18.80 6.12
C PHE A 172 10.88 18.03 6.96
N LYS A 173 9.61 18.20 6.64
CA LYS A 173 8.51 17.58 7.37
C LYS A 173 8.30 16.14 6.91
N VAL A 174 8.15 15.23 7.87
CA VAL A 174 7.88 13.82 7.61
C VAL A 174 6.51 13.44 8.13
N ILE A 175 5.67 12.88 7.26
CA ILE A 175 4.35 12.36 7.58
C ILE A 175 4.36 10.85 7.36
N SER A 176 4.25 10.08 8.43
CA SER A 176 4.17 8.62 8.40
C SER A 176 2.71 8.18 8.48
N LEU A 177 2.20 7.57 7.42
CA LEU A 177 0.83 7.07 7.34
C LEU A 177 0.83 5.57 7.68
N ARG A 178 0.39 5.22 8.89
CA ARG A 178 0.23 3.84 9.35
C ARG A 178 -1.06 3.26 8.80
N PHE A 179 -0.98 2.73 7.59
CA PHE A 179 -2.16 2.21 6.90
C PHE A 179 -2.70 0.95 7.55
N ALA A 180 -4.03 0.88 7.69
CA ALA A 180 -4.78 -0.35 7.84
C ALA A 180 -4.55 -1.28 6.63
N THR A 181 -4.99 -2.53 6.70
CA THR A 181 -4.81 -3.51 5.62
C THR A 181 -5.49 -3.01 4.33
N ALA A 182 -4.71 -2.91 3.27
CA ALA A 182 -5.22 -2.45 1.98
C ALA A 182 -6.26 -3.42 1.38
N ALA A 183 -7.28 -2.88 0.72
CA ALA A 183 -8.40 -3.63 0.15
C ALA A 183 -8.92 -2.98 -1.15
N GLY A 184 -9.64 -3.74 -1.97
CA GLY A 184 -10.39 -3.25 -3.14
C GLY A 184 -9.64 -3.34 -4.46
N TYR A 185 -10.27 -2.83 -5.51
CA TYR A 185 -9.74 -2.90 -6.86
C TYR A 185 -8.58 -1.94 -7.12
N SER A 186 -7.54 -2.47 -7.72
CA SER A 186 -6.45 -1.72 -8.35
C SER A 186 -6.11 -2.35 -9.70
N PRO A 187 -5.67 -1.58 -10.71
CA PRO A 187 -5.15 -2.14 -11.95
C PRO A 187 -4.05 -3.18 -11.75
N LYS A 188 -3.23 -3.01 -10.71
CA LYS A 188 -2.20 -3.96 -10.26
C LYS A 188 -2.75 -4.88 -9.17
N LEU A 189 -3.80 -5.64 -9.49
CA LEU A 189 -4.54 -6.47 -8.55
C LEU A 189 -3.62 -7.37 -7.71
N ARG A 190 -4.00 -7.51 -6.43
CA ARG A 190 -3.34 -8.37 -5.44
C ARG A 190 -4.39 -9.26 -4.78
N LEU A 191 -4.26 -10.56 -4.96
CA LEU A 191 -5.12 -11.55 -4.32
C LEU A 191 -4.50 -12.18 -3.05
N ASP A 192 -3.32 -11.70 -2.65
CA ASP A 192 -2.70 -11.97 -1.35
C ASP A 192 -3.18 -11.02 -0.23
N LEU A 193 -4.18 -10.18 -0.49
CA LEU A 193 -4.88 -9.34 0.47
C LEU A 193 -6.22 -9.97 0.83
N VAL A 194 -6.50 -10.13 2.13
CA VAL A 194 -7.63 -10.92 2.64
C VAL A 194 -8.99 -10.56 2.05
N PHE A 195 -9.30 -9.26 1.92
CA PHE A 195 -10.54 -8.82 1.28
C PHE A 195 -10.62 -9.28 -0.19
N ASN A 196 -9.55 -9.08 -0.93
CA ASN A 196 -9.47 -9.44 -2.35
C ASN A 196 -9.47 -10.96 -2.56
N ASP A 197 -8.79 -11.70 -1.67
CA ASP A 197 -8.80 -13.17 -1.64
C ASP A 197 -10.22 -13.72 -1.46
N PHE A 198 -11.00 -13.18 -0.53
CA PHE A 198 -12.36 -13.64 -0.29
C PHE A 198 -13.28 -13.39 -1.48
N VAL A 199 -13.18 -12.23 -2.12
CA VAL A 199 -13.93 -11.94 -3.36
C VAL A 199 -13.51 -12.89 -4.48
N ALA A 200 -12.22 -13.16 -4.64
CA ALA A 200 -11.73 -14.10 -5.64
C ALA A 200 -12.22 -15.52 -5.38
N ASN A 201 -12.16 -16.00 -4.12
CA ASN A 201 -12.67 -17.33 -3.75
C ASN A 201 -14.18 -17.48 -4.05
N SER A 202 -14.97 -16.45 -3.74
CA SER A 202 -16.43 -16.51 -4.00
C SER A 202 -16.76 -16.64 -5.49
N ILE A 203 -15.91 -16.05 -6.36
CA ILE A 203 -16.08 -16.13 -7.82
C ILE A 203 -15.64 -17.50 -8.34
N THR A 204 -14.44 -17.95 -7.93
CA THR A 204 -13.76 -19.11 -8.54
C THR A 204 -14.24 -20.43 -7.96
N ASN A 205 -14.40 -20.49 -6.64
CA ASN A 205 -14.69 -21.74 -5.92
C ASN A 205 -16.14 -21.82 -5.43
N LYS A 206 -16.95 -20.77 -5.67
CA LYS A 206 -18.32 -20.65 -5.15
C LYS A 206 -18.41 -20.86 -3.62
N LYS A 207 -17.32 -20.60 -2.93
CA LYS A 207 -17.17 -20.66 -1.48
C LYS A 207 -16.00 -19.81 -1.02
N ILE A 208 -15.96 -19.45 0.25
CA ILE A 208 -14.86 -18.71 0.88
C ILE A 208 -14.17 -19.62 1.89
N LEU A 209 -12.90 -19.96 1.66
CA LEU A 209 -12.09 -20.71 2.60
C LEU A 209 -11.23 -19.76 3.43
N ILE A 210 -11.49 -19.70 4.73
CA ILE A 210 -10.68 -18.96 5.71
C ILE A 210 -9.47 -19.82 6.09
N LEU A 211 -8.24 -19.27 5.88
CA LEU A 211 -6.98 -19.97 6.12
C LEU A 211 -6.45 -19.85 7.57
N SER A 212 -7.24 -19.23 8.47
CA SER A 212 -6.98 -19.11 9.91
C SER A 212 -8.21 -19.56 10.68
N ASP A 213 -8.20 -19.45 12.01
CA ASP A 213 -9.38 -19.70 12.86
C ASP A 213 -10.50 -18.67 12.71
N GLY A 214 -10.28 -17.62 11.92
CA GLY A 214 -11.26 -16.56 11.64
C GLY A 214 -11.44 -15.53 12.78
N LYS A 215 -10.81 -15.71 13.94
CA LYS A 215 -10.95 -14.83 15.11
C LYS A 215 -10.17 -13.51 15.02
N PRO A 216 -8.98 -13.44 14.36
CA PRO A 216 -8.17 -12.23 14.36
C PRO A 216 -8.90 -11.01 13.82
N TRP A 217 -8.71 -9.90 14.49
CA TRP A 217 -9.18 -8.59 14.05
C TRP A 217 -8.25 -7.98 13.00
N ARG A 218 -8.84 -7.39 11.99
CA ARG A 218 -8.15 -6.64 10.94
C ARG A 218 -8.88 -5.34 10.63
N PRO A 219 -8.27 -4.19 10.88
CA PRO A 219 -8.71 -2.96 10.26
C PRO A 219 -8.30 -2.98 8.79
N LEU A 220 -9.21 -2.54 7.92
CA LEU A 220 -8.96 -2.42 6.47
C LEU A 220 -9.13 -0.97 6.02
N ILE A 221 -8.58 -0.68 4.84
CA ILE A 221 -8.79 0.57 4.14
C ILE A 221 -8.84 0.31 2.63
N HIS A 222 -9.82 0.91 1.94
CA HIS A 222 -9.88 0.81 0.50
C HIS A 222 -8.72 1.59 -0.16
N VAL A 223 -8.14 1.05 -1.23
CA VAL A 223 -6.96 1.63 -1.90
C VAL A 223 -7.20 3.05 -2.42
N LYS A 224 -8.43 3.41 -2.79
CA LYS A 224 -8.78 4.80 -3.14
C LYS A 224 -8.77 5.73 -1.93
N ASP A 225 -9.14 5.23 -0.75
CA ASP A 225 -9.06 5.99 0.49
C ASP A 225 -7.61 6.18 0.94
N MET A 226 -6.73 5.20 0.67
CA MET A 226 -5.28 5.39 0.83
C MET A 226 -4.78 6.53 -0.08
N ALA A 227 -5.19 6.58 -1.34
CA ALA A 227 -4.82 7.64 -2.25
C ALA A 227 -5.33 9.02 -1.76
N ARG A 228 -6.56 9.10 -1.23
CA ARG A 228 -7.12 10.32 -0.62
C ARG A 228 -6.30 10.80 0.58
N SER A 229 -5.92 9.89 1.47
CA SER A 229 -5.13 10.25 2.66
C SER A 229 -3.70 10.67 2.31
N ILE A 230 -3.10 10.11 1.27
CA ILE A 230 -1.81 10.57 0.75
C ILE A 230 -1.94 11.97 0.13
N ASN A 231 -3.01 12.24 -0.62
CA ASN A 231 -3.28 13.58 -1.14
C ASN A 231 -3.44 14.61 -0.01
N TRP A 232 -4.15 14.26 1.06
CA TRP A 232 -4.20 15.07 2.26
C TRP A 232 -2.79 15.34 2.81
N ALA A 233 -1.95 14.34 2.95
CA ALA A 233 -0.60 14.50 3.48
C ALA A 233 0.28 15.44 2.63
N ILE A 234 0.07 15.48 1.30
CA ILE A 234 0.73 16.45 0.42
C ILE A 234 0.32 17.89 0.79
N GLU A 235 -0.94 18.12 1.13
CA GLU A 235 -1.49 19.45 1.40
C GLU A 235 -1.35 19.86 2.86
N PHE A 236 -1.31 18.90 3.79
CA PHE A 236 -1.34 19.13 5.22
C PHE A 236 -0.14 19.95 5.70
N ILE A 237 -0.43 21.06 6.39
CA ILE A 237 0.59 21.92 7.03
C ILE A 237 0.75 21.44 8.47
N SER A 238 1.86 20.78 8.77
CA SER A 238 2.16 20.27 10.10
C SER A 238 3.04 21.23 10.89
N LEU A 239 2.65 21.56 12.10
CA LEU A 239 3.51 22.26 13.07
C LEU A 239 4.63 21.34 13.57
N LYS A 240 4.38 20.02 13.63
CA LYS A 240 5.38 19.03 14.04
C LYS A 240 6.30 18.68 12.87
N ASN A 241 7.59 18.45 13.15
CA ASN A 241 8.57 18.00 12.15
C ASN A 241 8.29 16.57 11.69
N PHE A 242 7.85 15.72 12.63
CA PHE A 242 7.43 14.35 12.36
C PHE A 242 6.04 14.10 12.95
N ILE A 243 5.17 13.49 12.17
CA ILE A 243 3.89 13.01 12.64
C ILE A 243 3.63 11.59 12.09
N ALA A 244 3.26 10.67 12.98
CA ALA A 244 2.74 9.35 12.61
C ALA A 244 1.23 9.34 12.85
N ILE A 245 0.46 8.79 11.90
CA ILE A 245 -1.01 8.79 11.95
C ILE A 245 -1.52 7.42 11.52
N ASN A 246 -2.42 6.84 12.31
CA ASN A 246 -3.16 5.65 11.94
C ASN A 246 -4.21 5.99 10.88
N VAL A 247 -4.16 5.32 9.73
CA VAL A 247 -5.01 5.61 8.58
C VAL A 247 -5.88 4.41 8.24
N GLY A 248 -7.17 4.54 8.45
CA GLY A 248 -8.16 3.48 8.23
C GLY A 248 -9.56 3.95 8.56
N SER A 249 -10.47 3.00 8.79
CA SER A 249 -11.86 3.27 9.12
C SER A 249 -12.38 2.28 10.16
N ASP A 250 -13.06 2.79 11.19
CA ASP A 250 -13.75 1.94 12.16
C ASP A 250 -14.83 1.09 11.46
N LYS A 251 -15.48 1.64 10.41
CA LYS A 251 -16.49 0.93 9.61
C LYS A 251 -15.92 -0.27 8.85
N TRP A 252 -14.61 -0.31 8.64
CA TRP A 252 -13.90 -1.40 7.95
C TRP A 252 -12.99 -2.20 8.89
N THR A 253 -13.35 -2.29 10.16
CA THR A 253 -12.64 -3.09 11.18
C THR A 253 -13.48 -4.32 11.53
N PHE A 254 -12.97 -5.50 11.19
CA PHE A 254 -13.70 -6.77 11.31
C PHE A 254 -12.81 -7.89 11.85
N THR A 255 -13.44 -8.92 12.44
CA THR A 255 -12.79 -10.24 12.50
C THR A 255 -12.76 -10.83 11.09
N ILE A 256 -11.80 -11.71 10.83
CA ILE A 256 -11.66 -12.39 9.53
C ILE A 256 -12.96 -13.14 9.17
N LYS A 257 -13.58 -13.82 10.14
CA LYS A 257 -14.88 -14.53 9.94
C LYS A 257 -16.01 -13.56 9.59
N LYS A 258 -16.11 -12.42 10.29
CA LYS A 258 -17.14 -11.41 9.98
C LYS A 258 -16.97 -10.84 8.58
N LEU A 259 -15.74 -10.55 8.18
CA LEU A 259 -15.44 -10.07 6.82
C LEU A 259 -15.85 -11.11 5.76
N ALA A 260 -15.48 -12.39 5.97
CA ALA A 260 -15.86 -13.47 5.06
C ALA A 260 -17.38 -13.59 4.90
N ASN A 261 -18.15 -13.50 6.00
CA ASN A 261 -19.61 -13.57 5.97
C ASN A 261 -20.22 -12.37 5.21
N ILE A 262 -19.66 -11.15 5.36
CA ILE A 262 -20.14 -9.98 4.60
C ILE A 262 -19.88 -10.18 3.11
N VAL A 263 -18.67 -10.62 2.73
CA VAL A 263 -18.36 -10.94 1.33
C VAL A 263 -19.28 -12.03 0.80
N ALA A 264 -19.47 -13.11 1.54
CA ALA A 264 -20.34 -14.22 1.15
C ALA A 264 -21.78 -13.76 0.89
N LYS A 265 -22.36 -12.98 1.81
CA LYS A 265 -23.71 -12.41 1.67
C LYS A 265 -23.82 -11.53 0.42
N THR A 266 -22.86 -10.62 0.22
CA THR A 266 -22.83 -9.69 -0.93
C THR A 266 -22.67 -10.42 -2.26
N MET A 267 -22.05 -11.59 -2.26
CA MET A 267 -21.78 -12.43 -3.44
C MET A 267 -22.84 -13.51 -3.67
N GLY A 268 -24.05 -13.37 -3.10
CA GLY A 268 -25.18 -14.28 -3.33
C GLY A 268 -25.26 -15.45 -2.36
N GLY A 269 -24.68 -15.33 -1.16
CA GLY A 269 -24.83 -16.33 -0.09
C GLY A 269 -23.90 -17.53 -0.24
N VAL A 270 -22.71 -17.36 -0.81
CA VAL A 270 -21.74 -18.46 -0.95
C VAL A 270 -21.31 -19.01 0.43
N LYS A 271 -21.00 -20.30 0.49
CA LYS A 271 -20.60 -20.98 1.74
C LYS A 271 -19.29 -20.41 2.29
N VAL A 272 -19.21 -20.20 3.61
CA VAL A 272 -17.97 -19.85 4.32
C VAL A 272 -17.48 -21.06 5.10
N GLU A 273 -16.25 -21.47 4.83
CA GLU A 273 -15.59 -22.59 5.50
C GLU A 273 -14.34 -22.09 6.23
N VAL A 274 -14.08 -22.64 7.41
CA VAL A 274 -12.85 -22.41 8.17
C VAL A 274 -11.98 -23.64 8.03
N ASN A 275 -10.71 -23.45 7.68
CA ASN A 275 -9.77 -24.56 7.65
C ASN A 275 -9.54 -25.11 9.08
N LYS A 276 -10.03 -26.32 9.36
CA LYS A 276 -9.94 -26.96 10.68
C LYS A 276 -8.50 -27.18 11.16
N ASN A 277 -7.56 -27.32 10.24
CA ASN A 277 -6.14 -27.55 10.51
C ASN A 277 -5.30 -26.25 10.49
N SER A 278 -5.95 -25.08 10.48
CA SER A 278 -5.23 -23.82 10.41
C SER A 278 -4.56 -23.47 11.71
N GLN A 279 -3.30 -23.03 11.62
CA GLN A 279 -2.61 -22.44 12.75
C GLN A 279 -3.24 -21.07 13.09
N PRO A 280 -3.39 -20.73 14.38
CA PRO A 280 -3.87 -19.42 14.79
C PRO A 280 -2.98 -18.30 14.23
N ASP A 281 -3.58 -17.31 13.58
CA ASP A 281 -2.85 -16.10 13.16
C ASP A 281 -2.63 -15.21 14.38
N LYS A 282 -1.39 -15.17 14.89
CA LYS A 282 -1.01 -14.37 16.06
C LYS A 282 -1.17 -12.86 15.87
N ARG A 283 -1.34 -12.40 14.64
CA ARG A 283 -1.56 -10.99 14.33
C ARG A 283 -3.04 -10.67 14.54
N SER A 284 -3.37 -9.98 15.61
CA SER A 284 -4.73 -9.51 15.88
C SER A 284 -4.65 -8.14 16.54
N TYR A 285 -5.23 -7.13 15.91
CA TYR A 285 -5.22 -5.77 16.43
C TYR A 285 -6.41 -4.97 15.93
N THR A 286 -6.92 -4.12 16.80
CA THR A 286 -7.82 -3.03 16.48
C THR A 286 -7.08 -1.71 16.63
N VAL A 287 -7.45 -0.70 15.86
CA VAL A 287 -6.74 0.56 15.78
C VAL A 287 -7.71 1.73 16.00
N ASP A 288 -7.26 2.71 16.73
CA ASP A 288 -7.96 3.98 16.89
C ASP A 288 -7.58 4.93 15.75
N PHE A 289 -8.60 5.47 15.07
CA PHE A 289 -8.44 6.41 13.95
C PHE A 289 -8.90 7.84 14.31
N SER A 290 -9.04 8.16 15.58
CA SER A 290 -9.57 9.47 16.02
C SER A 290 -8.68 10.62 15.57
N LEU A 291 -7.35 10.49 15.67
CA LEU A 291 -6.40 11.51 15.20
C LEU A 291 -6.53 11.72 13.67
N PHE A 292 -6.72 10.66 12.91
CA PHE A 292 -6.96 10.76 11.46
C PHE A 292 -8.28 11.48 11.16
N LYS A 293 -9.34 11.19 11.92
CA LYS A 293 -10.64 11.88 11.77
C LYS A 293 -10.52 13.36 12.05
N GLU A 294 -9.80 13.73 13.11
CA GLU A 294 -9.59 15.11 13.51
C GLU A 294 -8.84 15.93 12.45
N LEU A 295 -7.69 15.40 12.01
CA LEU A 295 -6.78 16.13 11.12
C LEU A 295 -7.21 16.10 9.65
N CYS A 296 -7.91 15.06 9.23
CA CYS A 296 -8.21 14.78 7.82
C CYS A 296 -9.67 15.02 7.44
N LYS A 297 -10.38 15.97 8.01
CA LYS A 297 -11.84 16.16 7.90
C LYS A 297 -12.42 15.96 6.49
N LYS A 298 -11.83 16.58 5.47
CA LYS A 298 -12.27 16.51 4.06
C LYS A 298 -11.82 15.23 3.33
N TYR A 299 -10.89 14.47 3.89
CA TYR A 299 -10.22 13.33 3.23
C TYR A 299 -10.54 11.99 3.93
N GLN A 300 -11.61 11.96 4.70
CA GLN A 300 -12.06 10.74 5.38
C GLN A 300 -12.36 9.62 4.37
N PRO A 301 -12.23 8.35 4.79
CA PRO A 301 -12.61 7.19 3.99
C PRO A 301 -14.07 7.30 3.53
N LYS A 302 -14.30 7.11 2.22
CA LYS A 302 -15.61 7.26 1.56
C LYS A 302 -16.11 5.98 0.90
N GLU A 303 -15.21 5.03 0.66
CA GLU A 303 -15.57 3.83 -0.07
C GLU A 303 -16.50 2.94 0.79
N ASP A 304 -17.53 2.46 0.14
CA ASP A 304 -18.50 1.53 0.73
C ASP A 304 -18.04 0.09 0.55
N LEU A 305 -18.23 -0.76 1.56
CA LEU A 305 -17.71 -2.12 1.59
C LEU A 305 -18.41 -3.00 0.53
N GLU A 306 -19.75 -2.98 0.48
CA GLU A 306 -20.52 -3.82 -0.45
C GLU A 306 -20.29 -3.38 -1.90
N LYS A 307 -20.30 -2.06 -2.15
CA LYS A 307 -19.98 -1.51 -3.48
C LYS A 307 -18.57 -1.90 -3.92
N SER A 308 -17.61 -1.94 -2.98
CA SER A 308 -16.23 -2.35 -3.26
C SER A 308 -16.13 -3.84 -3.60
N ILE A 309 -16.90 -4.71 -2.91
CA ILE A 309 -17.01 -6.14 -3.24
C ILE A 309 -17.57 -6.32 -4.66
N LYS A 310 -18.71 -5.68 -4.95
CA LYS A 310 -19.37 -5.75 -6.28
C LYS A 310 -18.47 -5.21 -7.39
N LEU A 311 -17.77 -4.09 -7.15
CA LEU A 311 -16.85 -3.51 -8.13
C LEU A 311 -15.68 -4.45 -8.42
N LEU A 312 -15.03 -5.00 -7.37
CA LEU A 312 -13.91 -5.92 -7.55
C LEU A 312 -14.35 -7.17 -8.31
N SER A 313 -15.49 -7.76 -7.94
CA SER A 313 -16.09 -8.90 -8.63
C SER A 313 -16.35 -8.59 -10.11
N LYS A 314 -17.03 -7.47 -10.41
CA LYS A 314 -17.29 -7.03 -11.80
C LYS A 314 -16.01 -6.89 -12.61
N LYS A 315 -14.95 -6.28 -12.03
CA LYS A 315 -13.66 -6.11 -12.70
C LYS A 315 -12.94 -7.43 -12.94
N MET A 316 -13.05 -8.39 -12.03
CA MET A 316 -12.47 -9.71 -12.20
C MET A 316 -13.20 -10.49 -13.29
N LEU A 317 -14.53 -10.57 -13.22
CA LEU A 317 -15.37 -11.29 -14.21
C LEU A 317 -15.27 -10.68 -15.61
N GLY A 318 -15.17 -9.36 -15.73
CA GLY A 318 -15.00 -8.66 -17.00
C GLY A 318 -13.56 -8.70 -17.54
N SER A 319 -12.63 -9.42 -16.90
CA SER A 319 -11.26 -9.58 -17.38
C SER A 319 -11.09 -10.91 -18.10
N LYS A 320 -10.08 -10.98 -19.01
CA LYS A 320 -9.65 -12.24 -19.65
C LYS A 320 -8.70 -13.06 -18.76
N ALA A 321 -8.51 -12.69 -17.49
CA ALA A 321 -7.57 -13.36 -16.61
C ALA A 321 -8.18 -14.67 -16.07
N ASN A 322 -7.36 -15.73 -16.03
CA ASN A 322 -7.73 -16.96 -15.38
C ASN A 322 -7.47 -16.86 -13.87
N PHE A 323 -8.51 -17.08 -13.07
CA PHE A 323 -8.44 -17.07 -11.61
C PHE A 323 -8.49 -18.47 -10.98
N LYS A 324 -8.63 -19.52 -11.80
CA LYS A 324 -8.51 -20.90 -11.30
C LYS A 324 -7.16 -21.03 -10.59
N ASP A 325 -7.19 -21.54 -9.36
CA ASP A 325 -5.99 -21.64 -8.52
C ASP A 325 -5.21 -20.32 -8.30
N PHE A 326 -5.94 -19.21 -8.17
CA PHE A 326 -5.34 -17.87 -8.04
C PHE A 326 -4.36 -17.74 -6.87
N ARG A 327 -4.52 -18.54 -5.80
CA ARG A 327 -3.61 -18.54 -4.63
C ARG A 327 -2.20 -19.02 -4.96
N ASN A 328 -2.04 -19.77 -6.03
CA ASN A 328 -0.75 -20.19 -6.59
C ASN A 328 -0.31 -19.33 -7.77
N SER A 329 -1.10 -18.37 -8.20
CA SER A 329 -0.85 -17.55 -9.37
C SER A 329 0.35 -16.62 -9.19
N GLU A 330 1.27 -16.69 -10.13
CA GLU A 330 2.39 -15.75 -10.25
C GLU A 330 1.93 -14.34 -10.62
N LYS A 331 0.74 -14.21 -11.21
CA LYS A 331 0.18 -12.92 -11.63
C LYS A 331 -0.46 -12.15 -10.48
N PHE A 332 -1.04 -12.83 -9.48
CA PHE A 332 -1.86 -12.19 -8.46
C PHE A 332 -1.29 -12.27 -7.05
N ILE A 333 -0.32 -13.16 -6.81
CA ILE A 333 0.36 -13.35 -5.53
C ILE A 333 1.79 -12.83 -5.62
N ARG A 334 2.09 -11.73 -4.97
CA ARG A 334 3.37 -11.01 -5.11
C ARG A 334 4.60 -11.87 -4.80
N LEU A 335 4.53 -12.71 -3.78
CA LEU A 335 5.62 -13.64 -3.47
C LEU A 335 5.87 -14.61 -4.62
N LYS A 336 4.80 -15.18 -5.19
CA LYS A 336 4.89 -16.11 -6.33
C LYS A 336 5.47 -15.42 -7.57
N THR A 337 5.10 -14.17 -7.84
CA THR A 337 5.70 -13.37 -8.92
C THR A 337 7.22 -13.27 -8.76
N LEU A 338 7.71 -12.91 -7.58
CA LEU A 338 9.16 -12.75 -7.36
C LEU A 338 9.90 -14.08 -7.50
N ILE A 339 9.36 -15.16 -6.94
CA ILE A 339 9.94 -16.51 -7.05
C ILE A 339 9.98 -16.94 -8.53
N HIS A 340 8.91 -16.73 -9.27
CA HIS A 340 8.84 -17.01 -10.71
C HIS A 340 9.89 -16.22 -11.51
N LEU A 341 10.02 -14.92 -11.26
CA LEU A 341 11.04 -14.10 -11.93
C LEU A 341 12.47 -14.57 -11.62
N GLN A 342 12.70 -15.09 -10.40
CA GLN A 342 13.99 -15.71 -10.05
C GLN A 342 14.20 -17.05 -10.75
N SER A 343 13.19 -17.93 -10.79
CA SER A 343 13.29 -19.25 -11.48
C SER A 343 13.52 -19.09 -12.99
N LYS A 344 12.92 -18.06 -13.60
CA LYS A 344 13.17 -17.68 -15.00
C LYS A 344 14.49 -16.91 -15.20
N LYS A 345 15.32 -16.81 -14.18
CA LYS A 345 16.62 -16.10 -14.21
C LYS A 345 16.50 -14.60 -14.59
N LYS A 346 15.29 -14.02 -14.57
CA LYS A 346 15.07 -12.57 -14.81
C LYS A 346 15.52 -11.71 -13.63
N LEU A 347 15.38 -12.21 -12.42
CA LEU A 347 15.92 -11.59 -11.21
C LEU A 347 17.02 -12.47 -10.62
N ASN A 348 18.05 -11.84 -10.05
CA ASN A 348 19.07 -12.54 -9.26
C ASN A 348 18.57 -12.80 -7.82
N LYS A 349 19.39 -13.46 -6.99
CA LYS A 349 19.07 -13.78 -5.57
C LYS A 349 18.73 -12.55 -4.72
N ASN A 350 19.25 -11.39 -5.09
CA ASN A 350 19.01 -10.12 -4.41
C ASN A 350 17.89 -9.30 -5.06
N LEU A 351 17.07 -9.91 -5.93
CA LEU A 351 15.98 -9.28 -6.66
C LEU A 351 16.40 -8.09 -7.54
N TYR A 352 17.62 -8.07 -8.07
CA TYR A 352 18.00 -7.17 -9.14
C TYR A 352 17.66 -7.79 -10.48
N TRP A 353 17.16 -6.97 -11.42
CA TRP A 353 17.05 -7.39 -12.81
C TRP A 353 18.43 -7.79 -13.33
N LYS A 354 18.49 -8.95 -14.00
CA LYS A 354 19.64 -9.33 -14.79
C LYS A 354 19.57 -8.61 -16.13
N ILE A 355 20.67 -8.04 -16.52
CA ILE A 355 20.87 -7.40 -17.80
C ILE A 355 21.14 -8.48 -18.84
#